data_4cb59aa8efe5d1cf276fce3864d7d9dc
#
_entry.id   4cb59aa8efe5d1cf276fce3864d7d9dc
#
_cell.length_a   1.000
_cell.length_b   1.000
_cell.length_c   1.000
_cell.angle_alpha   90.00
_cell.angle_beta   90.00
_cell.angle_gamma   90.00
#
_symmetry.space_group_name_H-M   'P 1'
#
loop_
_entity.id
_entity.type
_entity.pdbx_description
1 polymer ?
#
loop_
_entity_poly.entity_id
_entity_poly.type
_entity_poly.pdbx_seq_one_letter_code
_entity_poly.pdbx_strand_id
1 'polypeptide(L)'
;MAHFDKPLSGWRVVEFSHFIAAPSVGQALADLGAEVIKVENPKGDPTRPQSGSVASSIFETYNHGKKSVVLDLNDPEDEKTAQELALSANIVIHNISASSMERHGLGGKQLREKKPALIYGSVRGFPSNTSRANDKGFDGIGQAETGMIWVNGTEETGPLKLPYNPVDTATGDSLLQGILAAVIKQLRTGEGSEVETSLFEGGLHAQTYYWGLFLQSGENPGRIGNREPAVAPAAEIHQVKDGYIIFSAYLPSHWEALCNVLGVPELITDPLYLTNQDRLTNQDELWQRIQDALESKGWTVEETGRAFDSIRIAHGQVSSYQDIYDRGLMHESGQLAQVLEDGRDPYYVFNRPYRFIGQDRPDTAPAPPQLGADTEEVLSSLKESYLNEQKVG
;
A
#
# COMPACT_ATOMS: atom_id res chain seq x y z
N MET A 1 -11.35 -9.64 30.70
CA MET A 1 -10.99 -10.19 29.37
C MET A 1 -9.98 -9.26 28.78
N ALA A 2 -8.81 -9.75 28.36
CA ALA A 2 -7.84 -8.90 27.68
C ALA A 2 -8.47 -8.45 26.36
N HIS A 3 -8.54 -7.13 26.13
CA HIS A 3 -8.98 -6.57 24.86
C HIS A 3 -7.93 -6.91 23.80
N PHE A 4 -8.21 -7.89 22.96
CA PHE A 4 -7.37 -8.28 21.81
C PHE A 4 -7.46 -7.28 20.64
N ASP A 5 -8.13 -6.15 20.85
CA ASP A 5 -8.32 -5.10 19.83
C ASP A 5 -6.99 -4.47 19.38
N LYS A 6 -5.95 -4.59 20.22
CA LYS A 6 -4.62 -4.06 19.98
C LYS A 6 -3.55 -5.13 20.24
N PRO A 7 -3.32 -6.04 19.29
CA PRO A 7 -2.44 -7.21 19.48
C PRO A 7 -0.97 -6.84 19.77
N LEU A 8 -0.53 -5.64 19.42
CA LEU A 8 0.81 -5.13 19.72
C LEU A 8 0.85 -4.14 20.90
N SER A 9 -0.20 -4.13 21.75
CA SER A 9 -0.17 -3.33 22.99
C SER A 9 1.02 -3.71 23.85
N GLY A 10 1.77 -2.69 24.32
CA GLY A 10 3.01 -2.86 25.07
C GLY A 10 4.26 -3.10 24.23
N TRP A 11 4.13 -3.15 22.91
CA TRP A 11 5.27 -3.17 21.99
C TRP A 11 5.71 -1.74 21.64
N ARG A 12 7.02 -1.54 21.60
CA ARG A 12 7.63 -0.28 21.16
C ARG A 12 8.28 -0.48 19.79
N VAL A 13 7.99 0.45 18.89
CA VAL A 13 8.59 0.54 17.55
C VAL A 13 9.38 1.85 17.47
N VAL A 14 10.61 1.80 17.00
CA VAL A 14 11.40 2.98 16.68
C VAL A 14 11.58 3.05 15.16
N GLU A 15 11.19 4.17 14.60
CA GLU A 15 11.07 4.39 13.16
C GLU A 15 12.01 5.50 12.68
N PHE A 16 12.96 5.16 11.79
CA PHE A 16 13.84 6.09 11.08
C PHE A 16 13.43 6.13 9.61
N SER A 17 12.34 6.82 9.29
CA SER A 17 11.79 6.73 7.94
C SER A 17 11.23 8.04 7.40
N HIS A 18 11.05 8.11 6.07
CA HIS A 18 10.48 9.23 5.35
C HIS A 18 9.50 8.75 4.28
N PHE A 19 8.63 9.64 3.80
CA PHE A 19 7.67 9.43 2.72
C PHE A 19 6.58 8.39 3.05
N ILE A 20 6.52 7.24 2.32
CA ILE A 20 5.36 6.34 2.32
C ILE A 20 5.71 4.93 2.79
N ALA A 21 6.61 4.21 2.11
CA ALA A 21 6.76 2.77 2.25
C ALA A 21 7.03 2.29 3.69
N ALA A 22 8.04 2.82 4.38
CA ALA A 22 8.28 2.44 5.78
C ALA A 22 7.35 3.17 6.77
N PRO A 23 6.97 4.47 6.58
CA PRO A 23 5.96 5.11 7.43
C PRO A 23 4.60 4.39 7.42
N SER A 24 4.16 3.77 6.32
CA SER A 24 2.93 2.97 6.28
C SER A 24 3.01 1.72 7.17
N VAL A 25 4.19 1.11 7.27
CA VAL A 25 4.43 0.00 8.21
C VAL A 25 4.33 0.47 9.65
N GLY A 26 4.99 1.60 9.98
CA GLY A 26 4.87 2.22 11.30
C GLY A 26 3.43 2.55 11.67
N GLN A 27 2.66 3.11 10.71
CA GLN A 27 1.24 3.39 10.90
C GLN A 27 0.43 2.12 11.18
N ALA A 28 0.64 1.06 10.40
CA ALA A 28 -0.05 -0.20 10.62
C ALA A 28 0.28 -0.82 11.99
N LEU A 29 1.53 -0.71 12.45
CA LEU A 29 1.93 -1.17 13.78
C LEU A 29 1.32 -0.30 14.90
N ALA A 30 1.18 1.02 14.71
CA ALA A 30 0.47 1.91 15.63
C ALA A 30 -1.02 1.56 15.72
N ASP A 31 -1.66 1.30 14.59
CA ASP A 31 -3.06 0.87 14.52
C ASP A 31 -3.29 -0.48 15.22
N LEU A 32 -2.29 -1.33 15.22
CA LEU A 32 -2.27 -2.60 15.99
C LEU A 32 -1.95 -2.40 17.47
N GLY A 33 -1.69 -1.17 17.92
CA GLY A 33 -1.54 -0.78 19.32
C GLY A 33 -0.10 -0.68 19.82
N ALA A 34 0.90 -0.75 18.94
CA ALA A 34 2.27 -0.47 19.32
C ALA A 34 2.48 1.04 19.59
N GLU A 35 3.37 1.36 20.55
CA GLU A 35 3.93 2.69 20.68
C GLU A 35 4.95 2.91 19.56
N VAL A 36 4.64 3.76 18.59
CA VAL A 36 5.54 4.05 17.47
C VAL A 36 6.20 5.40 17.68
N ILE A 37 7.53 5.41 17.79
CA ILE A 37 8.35 6.60 17.97
C ILE A 37 9.10 6.86 16.66
N LYS A 38 8.69 7.92 15.97
CA LYS A 38 9.35 8.41 14.75
C LYS A 38 10.51 9.32 15.14
N VAL A 39 11.72 8.90 14.82
CA VAL A 39 12.94 9.70 14.99
C VAL A 39 13.17 10.53 13.74
N GLU A 40 13.24 11.84 13.91
CA GLU A 40 13.39 12.80 12.85
C GLU A 40 14.63 13.67 13.07
N ASN A 41 15.27 14.11 12.00
CA ASN A 41 16.29 15.14 12.08
C ASN A 41 15.65 16.50 12.41
N PRO A 42 16.43 17.55 12.75
CA PRO A 42 15.88 18.86 13.11
C PRO A 42 15.05 19.57 12.02
N LYS A 43 15.11 19.11 10.76
CA LYS A 43 14.26 19.62 9.65
C LYS A 43 12.95 18.84 9.51
N GLY A 44 12.82 17.71 10.17
CA GLY A 44 11.66 16.82 10.08
C GLY A 44 11.61 15.97 8.81
N ASP A 45 10.54 15.19 8.70
CA ASP A 45 10.20 14.44 7.50
C ASP A 45 9.86 15.41 6.34
N PRO A 46 10.39 15.21 5.13
CA PRO A 46 10.09 16.06 3.96
C PRO A 46 8.60 16.19 3.62
N THR A 47 7.76 15.26 4.10
CA THR A 47 6.32 15.28 3.88
C THR A 47 5.53 16.06 4.94
N ARG A 48 6.21 16.63 5.94
CA ARG A 48 5.56 17.51 6.92
C ARG A 48 4.96 18.75 6.26
N PRO A 49 3.84 19.28 6.79
CA PRO A 49 3.22 20.48 6.25
C PRO A 49 4.19 21.67 6.30
N GLN A 50 4.57 22.14 5.12
CA GLN A 50 5.08 23.47 4.94
C GLN A 50 3.93 24.25 4.32
N SER A 51 3.55 25.37 4.88
CA SER A 51 2.32 26.13 4.59
C SER A 51 1.84 26.01 3.13
N GLY A 52 0.72 25.31 2.92
CA GLY A 52 0.07 25.18 1.61
C GLY A 52 0.54 24.04 0.70
N SER A 53 1.38 23.09 1.16
CA SER A 53 1.84 21.98 0.33
C SER A 53 0.94 20.75 0.42
N VAL A 54 0.70 20.09 -0.72
CA VAL A 54 0.00 18.79 -0.82
C VAL A 54 0.74 17.68 -0.05
N ALA A 55 2.00 17.89 0.32
CA ALA A 55 2.81 16.95 1.08
C ALA A 55 2.25 16.66 2.48
N SER A 56 1.49 17.58 3.07
CA SER A 56 0.86 17.39 4.39
C SER A 56 -0.06 16.16 4.44
N SER A 57 -0.82 15.88 3.38
CA SER A 57 -1.71 14.72 3.33
C SER A 57 -0.96 13.38 3.42
N ILE A 58 0.25 13.30 2.88
CA ILE A 58 1.11 12.10 3.01
C ILE A 58 1.51 11.93 4.48
N PHE A 59 2.02 13.00 5.11
CA PHE A 59 2.43 12.93 6.52
C PHE A 59 1.25 12.55 7.42
N GLU A 60 0.12 13.19 7.24
CA GLU A 60 -1.11 12.96 8.02
C GLU A 60 -1.61 11.53 7.89
N THR A 61 -1.63 10.99 6.66
CA THR A 61 -2.10 9.63 6.39
C THR A 61 -1.24 8.56 7.06
N TYR A 62 0.09 8.74 7.10
CA TYR A 62 1.00 7.68 7.52
C TYR A 62 1.69 7.94 8.87
N ASN A 63 1.29 9.00 9.62
CA ASN A 63 1.95 9.31 10.89
C ASN A 63 0.97 9.71 12.02
N HIS A 64 -0.34 9.56 11.85
CA HIS A 64 -1.29 9.84 12.92
C HIS A 64 -1.09 8.87 14.10
N GLY A 65 -1.19 9.38 15.32
CA GLY A 65 -1.04 8.59 16.54
C GLY A 65 0.37 8.08 16.84
N LYS A 66 1.39 8.47 16.06
CA LYS A 66 2.80 8.24 16.40
C LYS A 66 3.30 9.31 17.37
N LYS A 67 4.46 9.06 17.99
CA LYS A 67 5.25 10.06 18.72
C LYS A 67 6.37 10.58 17.83
N SER A 68 6.74 11.85 17.96
CA SER A 68 7.86 12.48 17.24
C SER A 68 8.99 12.86 18.20
N VAL A 69 10.18 12.37 17.90
CA VAL A 69 11.42 12.67 18.61
C VAL A 69 12.42 13.27 17.63
N VAL A 70 13.00 14.43 17.96
CA VAL A 70 14.02 15.08 17.14
C VAL A 70 15.41 14.74 17.69
N LEU A 71 16.25 14.13 16.82
CA LEU A 71 17.65 13.85 17.11
C LEU A 71 18.48 14.14 15.85
N ASP A 72 19.59 14.87 16.01
CA ASP A 72 20.58 15.08 14.95
C ASP A 72 21.66 13.99 15.04
N LEU A 73 21.57 12.99 14.18
CA LEU A 73 22.55 11.90 14.16
C LEU A 73 24.01 12.34 13.85
N ASN A 74 24.22 13.60 13.48
CA ASN A 74 25.57 14.17 13.36
C ASN A 74 26.08 14.73 14.70
N ASP A 75 25.24 14.91 15.71
CA ASP A 75 25.61 15.20 17.06
C ASP A 75 25.89 13.91 17.83
N PRO A 76 27.11 13.76 18.47
CA PRO A 76 27.46 12.50 19.14
C PRO A 76 26.55 12.10 20.32
N GLU A 77 25.96 13.06 21.03
CA GLU A 77 25.05 12.77 22.15
C GLU A 77 23.68 12.31 21.62
N ASP A 78 23.18 12.94 20.56
CA ASP A 78 21.94 12.53 19.89
C ASP A 78 22.11 11.18 19.20
N GLU A 79 23.26 10.91 18.57
CA GLU A 79 23.56 9.61 17.97
C GLU A 79 23.52 8.49 19.02
N LYS A 80 24.18 8.71 20.16
CA LYS A 80 24.14 7.76 21.27
C LYS A 80 22.71 7.57 21.80
N THR A 81 21.97 8.63 21.95
CA THR A 81 20.57 8.60 22.39
C THR A 81 19.69 7.82 21.40
N ALA A 82 19.91 7.99 20.09
CA ALA A 82 19.21 7.23 19.05
C ALA A 82 19.51 5.72 19.14
N GLN A 83 20.78 5.33 19.41
CA GLN A 83 21.14 3.94 19.63
C GLN A 83 20.48 3.34 20.89
N GLU A 84 20.47 4.08 21.99
CA GLU A 84 19.80 3.68 23.23
C GLU A 84 18.29 3.52 23.01
N LEU A 85 17.67 4.47 22.31
CA LEU A 85 16.25 4.41 21.96
C LEU A 85 15.94 3.19 21.09
N ALA A 86 16.75 2.93 20.04
CA ALA A 86 16.61 1.74 19.19
C ALA A 86 16.74 0.43 19.99
N LEU A 87 17.65 0.37 20.97
CA LEU A 87 17.81 -0.78 21.84
C LEU A 87 16.66 -0.95 22.84
N SER A 88 15.94 0.10 23.18
CA SER A 88 14.72 0.00 24.01
C SER A 88 13.56 -0.65 23.25
N ALA A 89 13.54 -0.59 21.92
CA ALA A 89 12.43 -1.03 21.08
C ALA A 89 12.35 -2.55 20.92
N ASN A 90 11.15 -3.07 20.66
CA ASN A 90 10.91 -4.43 20.18
C ASN A 90 11.16 -4.55 18.67
N ILE A 91 10.84 -3.47 17.94
CA ILE A 91 10.94 -3.40 16.48
C ILE A 91 11.64 -2.09 16.11
N VAL A 92 12.59 -2.15 15.22
CA VAL A 92 13.17 -0.99 14.53
C VAL A 92 12.83 -1.08 13.06
N ILE A 93 12.32 0.00 12.46
CA ILE A 93 12.05 0.08 11.02
C ILE A 93 12.72 1.30 10.40
N HIS A 94 13.18 1.17 9.16
CA HIS A 94 13.75 2.30 8.43
C HIS A 94 13.65 2.17 6.91
N ASN A 95 13.78 3.31 6.21
CA ASN A 95 14.04 3.38 4.78
C ASN A 95 15.20 4.35 4.44
N ILE A 96 16.05 4.63 5.41
CA ILE A 96 17.31 5.36 5.24
C ILE A 96 18.35 4.40 4.66
N SER A 97 19.37 4.92 3.95
CA SER A 97 20.41 4.08 3.38
C SER A 97 21.10 3.22 4.46
N ALA A 98 21.31 1.94 4.16
CA ALA A 98 21.94 1.02 5.11
C ALA A 98 23.31 1.52 5.58
N SER A 99 24.12 2.08 4.66
CA SER A 99 25.43 2.66 5.00
C SER A 99 25.32 3.84 5.98
N SER A 100 24.22 4.60 5.95
CA SER A 100 23.98 5.64 6.94
C SER A 100 23.62 5.04 8.30
N MET A 101 22.71 4.07 8.34
CA MET A 101 22.34 3.39 9.58
C MET A 101 23.56 2.70 10.23
N GLU A 102 24.37 2.01 9.45
CA GLU A 102 25.60 1.36 9.92
C GLU A 102 26.62 2.35 10.49
N ARG A 103 26.84 3.49 9.82
CA ARG A 103 27.75 4.55 10.26
C ARG A 103 27.38 5.13 11.62
N HIS A 104 26.07 5.21 11.91
CA HIS A 104 25.54 5.72 13.19
C HIS A 104 25.31 4.60 14.22
N GLY A 105 25.82 3.37 14.01
CA GLY A 105 25.64 2.26 14.93
C GLY A 105 24.20 1.75 15.06
N LEU A 106 23.34 2.10 14.09
CA LEU A 106 21.92 1.76 14.01
C LEU A 106 21.63 0.62 13.02
N GLY A 107 22.67 -0.01 12.44
CA GLY A 107 22.50 -1.14 11.52
C GLY A 107 21.94 -2.38 12.21
N GLY A 108 21.15 -3.17 11.47
CA GLY A 108 20.44 -4.35 12.01
C GLY A 108 21.37 -5.34 12.69
N LYS A 109 22.50 -5.66 12.09
CA LYS A 109 23.52 -6.54 12.69
C LYS A 109 24.04 -5.96 14.02
N GLN A 110 24.42 -4.67 14.05
CA GLN A 110 25.00 -4.01 15.21
C GLN A 110 24.02 -3.96 16.41
N LEU A 111 22.74 -3.64 16.14
CA LEU A 111 21.74 -3.59 17.18
C LEU A 111 21.35 -4.99 17.67
N ARG A 112 21.23 -5.97 16.78
CA ARG A 112 20.85 -7.34 17.14
C ARG A 112 21.97 -8.14 17.84
N GLU A 113 23.23 -7.79 17.63
CA GLU A 113 24.33 -8.30 18.45
C GLU A 113 24.19 -7.90 19.94
N LYS A 114 23.65 -6.69 20.22
CA LYS A 114 23.38 -6.19 21.55
C LYS A 114 22.02 -6.67 22.09
N LYS A 115 21.01 -6.84 21.23
CA LYS A 115 19.65 -7.26 21.56
C LYS A 115 19.15 -8.33 20.58
N PRO A 116 19.47 -9.63 20.81
CA PRO A 116 19.10 -10.72 19.91
C PRO A 116 17.59 -10.85 19.65
N ALA A 117 16.75 -10.42 20.60
CA ALA A 117 15.31 -10.41 20.47
C ALA A 117 14.76 -9.30 19.56
N LEU A 118 15.59 -8.34 19.14
CA LEU A 118 15.15 -7.22 18.31
C LEU A 118 14.72 -7.70 16.93
N ILE A 119 13.55 -7.21 16.50
CA ILE A 119 13.11 -7.30 15.10
C ILE A 119 13.56 -6.04 14.37
N TYR A 120 14.22 -6.20 13.23
CA TYR A 120 14.74 -5.10 12.45
C TYR A 120 14.20 -5.16 11.02
N GLY A 121 13.49 -4.12 10.61
CA GLY A 121 12.84 -4.02 9.30
C GLY A 121 13.45 -2.93 8.43
N SER A 122 13.74 -3.21 7.17
CA SER A 122 14.28 -2.22 6.25
C SER A 122 13.61 -2.23 4.88
N VAL A 123 13.39 -1.03 4.32
CA VAL A 123 13.01 -0.82 2.92
C VAL A 123 14.19 -0.22 2.17
N ARG A 124 14.51 -0.81 1.02
CA ARG A 124 15.55 -0.33 0.11
C ARG A 124 14.97 0.05 -1.26
N GLY A 125 15.77 0.69 -2.12
CA GLY A 125 15.42 0.85 -3.53
C GLY A 125 15.49 -0.48 -4.28
N PHE A 126 16.61 -1.22 -4.08
CA PHE A 126 16.90 -2.50 -4.70
C PHE A 126 17.42 -3.50 -3.66
N PRO A 127 17.32 -4.84 -3.93
CA PRO A 127 17.74 -5.87 -2.98
C PRO A 127 19.23 -5.77 -2.64
N SER A 128 19.58 -6.02 -1.37
CA SER A 128 20.95 -5.90 -0.85
C SER A 128 21.94 -6.90 -1.45
N ASN A 129 21.45 -8.02 -1.96
CA ASN A 129 22.23 -9.10 -2.57
C ASN A 129 22.45 -8.93 -4.09
N THR A 130 22.21 -7.74 -4.63
CA THR A 130 22.40 -7.43 -6.05
C THR A 130 23.49 -6.38 -6.28
N SER A 131 23.95 -6.24 -7.52
CA SER A 131 24.87 -5.17 -7.91
C SER A 131 24.30 -3.76 -7.73
N ARG A 132 22.98 -3.63 -7.54
CA ARG A 132 22.25 -2.38 -7.39
C ARG A 132 21.89 -2.06 -5.93
N ALA A 133 22.46 -2.77 -4.97
CA ALA A 133 22.16 -2.63 -3.54
C ALA A 133 22.20 -1.19 -2.99
N ASN A 134 23.00 -0.32 -3.59
CA ASN A 134 23.16 1.07 -3.17
C ASN A 134 22.41 2.08 -4.06
N ASP A 135 21.68 1.60 -5.06
CA ASP A 135 20.89 2.48 -5.92
C ASP A 135 19.69 3.04 -5.16
N LYS A 136 19.42 4.31 -5.43
CA LYS A 136 18.25 4.99 -4.85
C LYS A 136 16.98 4.58 -5.59
N GLY A 137 15.88 4.45 -4.84
CA GLY A 137 14.56 4.17 -5.37
C GLY A 137 13.52 5.13 -4.82
N PHE A 138 12.51 5.37 -5.64
CA PHE A 138 11.22 5.95 -5.30
C PHE A 138 10.16 5.17 -6.05
N ASP A 139 8.90 5.28 -5.67
CA ASP A 139 7.78 4.57 -6.31
C ASP A 139 7.85 4.60 -7.85
N GLY A 140 7.97 5.78 -8.46
CA GLY A 140 8.05 5.91 -9.92
C GLY A 140 9.25 5.20 -10.57
N ILE A 141 10.38 5.10 -9.85
CA ILE A 141 11.54 4.30 -10.30
C ILE A 141 11.19 2.81 -10.21
N GLY A 142 10.57 2.38 -9.11
CA GLY A 142 10.06 1.02 -8.95
C GLY A 142 9.07 0.64 -10.05
N GLN A 143 8.11 1.49 -10.38
CA GLN A 143 7.19 1.27 -11.49
C GLN A 143 7.92 1.07 -12.83
N ALA A 144 8.96 1.88 -13.10
CA ALA A 144 9.72 1.80 -14.34
C ALA A 144 10.57 0.52 -14.43
N GLU A 145 11.29 0.21 -13.37
CA GLU A 145 12.30 -0.85 -13.31
C GLU A 145 11.70 -2.26 -13.17
N THR A 146 10.41 -2.36 -12.84
CA THR A 146 9.73 -3.65 -12.66
C THR A 146 8.77 -4.00 -13.79
N GLY A 147 8.71 -3.18 -14.85
CA GLY A 147 7.84 -3.42 -16.01
C GLY A 147 6.42 -2.87 -15.86
N MET A 148 6.03 -2.29 -14.71
CA MET A 148 4.68 -1.76 -14.48
C MET A 148 4.32 -0.65 -15.49
N ILE A 149 5.25 0.26 -15.78
CA ILE A 149 5.07 1.30 -16.80
C ILE A 149 5.02 0.70 -18.20
N TRP A 150 5.78 -0.39 -18.44
CA TRP A 150 5.83 -1.01 -19.77
C TRP A 150 4.47 -1.56 -20.20
N VAL A 151 3.76 -2.23 -19.31
CA VAL A 151 2.47 -2.88 -19.63
C VAL A 151 1.28 -1.91 -19.55
N ASN A 152 1.44 -0.75 -18.91
CA ASN A 152 0.38 0.23 -18.76
C ASN A 152 0.33 1.20 -19.95
N GLY A 153 -0.88 1.49 -20.45
CA GLY A 153 -1.15 2.31 -21.63
C GLY A 153 -1.53 1.48 -22.85
N THR A 154 -1.42 2.09 -24.02
CA THR A 154 -1.69 1.48 -25.33
C THR A 154 -0.49 1.70 -26.26
N GLU A 155 -0.50 1.11 -27.45
CA GLU A 155 0.52 1.41 -28.45
C GLU A 155 0.50 2.89 -28.86
N GLU A 156 -0.67 3.51 -28.91
CA GLU A 156 -0.86 4.91 -29.27
C GLU A 156 -0.36 5.86 -28.16
N THR A 157 -0.72 5.60 -26.90
CA THR A 157 -0.30 6.45 -25.77
C THR A 157 1.16 6.23 -25.37
N GLY A 158 1.73 5.08 -25.72
CA GLY A 158 3.00 4.61 -25.17
C GLY A 158 2.89 4.19 -23.69
N PRO A 159 4.05 3.97 -23.03
CA PRO A 159 4.10 3.59 -21.61
C PRO A 159 3.56 4.69 -20.69
N LEU A 160 2.71 4.34 -19.73
CA LEU A 160 2.11 5.26 -18.77
C LEU A 160 2.43 4.88 -17.33
N LYS A 161 2.85 5.86 -16.54
CA LYS A 161 3.02 5.71 -15.10
C LYS A 161 1.66 5.80 -14.40
N LEU A 162 1.42 4.95 -13.40
CA LEU A 162 0.27 5.13 -12.49
C LEU A 162 0.47 6.39 -11.63
N PRO A 163 -0.56 7.22 -11.45
CA PRO A 163 -0.43 8.52 -10.77
C PRO A 163 -0.29 8.41 -9.24
N TYR A 164 -0.68 7.29 -8.64
CA TYR A 164 -0.54 6.99 -7.21
C TYR A 164 0.72 6.13 -6.96
N ASN A 165 0.91 5.65 -5.72
CA ASN A 165 2.15 5.00 -5.27
C ASN A 165 1.98 3.48 -5.02
N PRO A 166 1.69 2.65 -6.06
CA PRO A 166 1.43 1.23 -5.90
C PRO A 166 2.65 0.43 -5.43
N VAL A 167 3.85 0.88 -5.81
CA VAL A 167 5.11 0.21 -5.42
C VAL A 167 5.41 0.45 -3.95
N ASP A 168 5.28 1.69 -3.47
CA ASP A 168 5.43 2.00 -2.04
C ASP A 168 4.44 1.20 -1.19
N THR A 169 3.18 1.12 -1.61
CA THR A 169 2.13 0.36 -0.90
C THR A 169 2.48 -1.12 -0.84
N ALA A 170 2.77 -1.75 -1.99
CA ALA A 170 3.11 -3.18 -2.03
C ALA A 170 4.39 -3.50 -1.23
N THR A 171 5.36 -2.59 -1.23
CA THR A 171 6.60 -2.74 -0.45
C THR A 171 6.32 -2.63 1.05
N GLY A 172 5.52 -1.64 1.46
CA GLY A 172 5.10 -1.49 2.86
C GLY A 172 4.35 -2.73 3.36
N ASP A 173 3.38 -3.22 2.59
CA ASP A 173 2.62 -4.42 2.93
C ASP A 173 3.53 -5.66 3.03
N SER A 174 4.50 -5.81 2.13
CA SER A 174 5.47 -6.91 2.17
C SER A 174 6.35 -6.84 3.42
N LEU A 175 6.86 -5.65 3.78
CA LEU A 175 7.64 -5.48 5.00
C LEU A 175 6.80 -5.76 6.24
N LEU A 176 5.56 -5.27 6.29
CA LEU A 176 4.64 -5.53 7.41
C LEU A 176 4.40 -7.04 7.59
N GLN A 177 4.15 -7.78 6.52
CA GLN A 177 4.00 -9.24 6.57
C GLN A 177 5.24 -9.92 7.16
N GLY A 178 6.43 -9.52 6.69
CA GLY A 178 7.70 -10.04 7.20
C GLY A 178 7.92 -9.72 8.68
N ILE A 179 7.59 -8.50 9.12
CA ILE A 179 7.66 -8.09 10.53
C ILE A 179 6.69 -8.89 11.39
N LEU A 180 5.43 -9.06 10.96
CA LEU A 180 4.45 -9.86 11.71
C LEU A 180 4.87 -11.33 11.80
N ALA A 181 5.47 -11.90 10.77
CA ALA A 181 6.07 -13.23 10.83
C ALA A 181 7.25 -13.29 11.82
N ALA A 182 8.08 -12.24 11.86
CA ALA A 182 9.16 -12.12 12.84
C ALA A 182 8.64 -11.96 14.29
N VAL A 183 7.53 -11.23 14.48
CA VAL A 183 6.83 -11.15 15.78
C VAL A 183 6.37 -12.53 16.24
N ILE A 184 5.73 -13.31 15.38
CA ILE A 184 5.31 -14.68 15.70
C ILE A 184 6.51 -15.56 16.08
N LYS A 185 7.63 -15.46 15.34
CA LYS A 185 8.87 -16.18 15.67
C LYS A 185 9.39 -15.75 17.05
N GLN A 186 9.52 -14.44 17.27
CA GLN A 186 10.04 -13.89 18.52
C GLN A 186 9.20 -14.30 19.74
N LEU A 187 7.87 -14.29 19.63
CA LEU A 187 6.98 -14.78 20.69
C LEU A 187 7.14 -16.27 20.99
N ARG A 188 7.57 -17.08 20.02
CA ARG A 188 7.74 -18.52 20.16
C ARG A 188 9.14 -18.93 20.61
N THR A 189 10.16 -18.15 20.27
CA THR A 189 11.56 -18.54 20.45
C THR A 189 12.36 -17.57 21.31
N GLY A 190 11.86 -16.36 21.55
CA GLY A 190 12.60 -15.27 22.18
C GLY A 190 13.58 -14.56 21.23
N GLU A 191 13.74 -15.04 19.99
CA GLU A 191 14.69 -14.51 19.01
C GLU A 191 13.99 -13.60 17.98
N GLY A 192 14.55 -12.42 17.77
CA GLY A 192 14.15 -11.50 16.71
C GLY A 192 14.60 -11.94 15.31
N SER A 193 14.39 -11.09 14.35
CA SER A 193 14.82 -11.30 12.95
C SER A 193 15.21 -9.99 12.30
N GLU A 194 16.01 -10.07 11.24
CA GLU A 194 16.20 -9.00 10.30
C GLU A 194 15.34 -9.30 9.06
N VAL A 195 14.53 -8.32 8.66
CA VAL A 195 13.59 -8.41 7.53
C VAL A 195 13.91 -7.27 6.58
N GLU A 196 14.20 -7.60 5.35
CA GLU A 196 14.47 -6.61 4.30
C GLU A 196 13.49 -6.80 3.14
N THR A 197 13.08 -5.71 2.54
CA THR A 197 12.41 -5.68 1.24
C THR A 197 12.89 -4.47 0.45
N SER A 198 12.56 -4.41 -0.82
CA SER A 198 12.92 -3.30 -1.70
C SER A 198 11.74 -2.87 -2.56
N LEU A 199 11.80 -1.61 -3.05
CA LEU A 199 10.83 -1.11 -4.02
C LEU A 199 10.81 -1.95 -5.29
N PHE A 200 11.97 -2.49 -5.68
CA PHE A 200 12.04 -3.42 -6.81
C PHE A 200 11.24 -4.70 -6.54
N GLU A 201 11.42 -5.35 -5.39
CA GLU A 201 10.68 -6.57 -5.02
C GLU A 201 9.20 -6.30 -4.84
N GLY A 202 8.82 -5.18 -4.19
CA GLY A 202 7.42 -4.76 -4.06
C GLY A 202 6.75 -4.53 -5.41
N GLY A 203 7.44 -3.88 -6.35
CA GLY A 203 6.94 -3.67 -7.70
C GLY A 203 6.79 -4.97 -8.51
N LEU A 204 7.71 -5.94 -8.35
CA LEU A 204 7.56 -7.28 -8.94
C LEU A 204 6.37 -8.02 -8.31
N HIS A 205 6.25 -7.97 -6.99
CA HIS A 205 5.16 -8.62 -6.25
C HIS A 205 3.78 -8.11 -6.67
N ALA A 206 3.63 -6.81 -6.85
CA ALA A 206 2.37 -6.20 -7.30
C ALA A 206 1.93 -6.68 -8.70
N GLN A 207 2.85 -7.23 -9.50
CA GLN A 207 2.62 -7.69 -10.86
C GLN A 207 2.84 -9.21 -11.04
N THR A 208 2.77 -9.99 -9.98
CA THR A 208 3.11 -11.44 -10.01
C THR A 208 2.41 -12.19 -11.15
N TYR A 209 1.16 -11.81 -11.47
CA TYR A 209 0.39 -12.41 -12.58
C TYR A 209 1.05 -12.14 -13.94
N TYR A 210 1.39 -10.89 -14.27
CA TYR A 210 2.03 -10.53 -15.54
C TYR A 210 3.43 -11.14 -15.67
N TRP A 211 4.19 -11.17 -14.59
CA TRP A 211 5.46 -11.88 -14.54
C TRP A 211 5.28 -13.38 -14.75
N GLY A 212 4.21 -13.96 -14.20
CA GLY A 212 3.84 -15.37 -14.45
C GLY A 212 3.58 -15.64 -15.92
N LEU A 213 2.85 -14.76 -16.62
CA LEU A 213 2.61 -14.89 -18.06
C LEU A 213 3.92 -14.87 -18.85
N PHE A 214 4.78 -13.88 -18.61
CA PHE A 214 6.08 -13.77 -19.26
C PHE A 214 6.98 -14.99 -19.01
N LEU A 215 7.12 -15.42 -17.77
CA LEU A 215 7.98 -16.54 -17.40
C LEU A 215 7.53 -17.88 -17.99
N GLN A 216 6.22 -18.04 -18.26
CA GLN A 216 5.66 -19.26 -18.87
C GLN A 216 5.73 -19.26 -20.39
N SER A 217 5.48 -18.11 -21.03
CA SER A 217 5.44 -18.00 -22.49
C SER A 217 6.77 -17.60 -23.11
N GLY A 218 7.61 -16.84 -22.39
CA GLY A 218 8.78 -16.14 -22.92
C GLY A 218 8.39 -14.90 -23.76
N GLU A 219 7.11 -14.60 -23.89
CA GLU A 219 6.60 -13.48 -24.68
C GLU A 219 6.41 -12.24 -23.80
N ASN A 220 6.95 -11.10 -24.24
CA ASN A 220 6.84 -9.84 -23.51
C ASN A 220 5.40 -9.32 -23.58
N PRO A 221 4.71 -9.08 -22.43
CA PRO A 221 3.37 -8.54 -22.43
C PRO A 221 3.30 -7.20 -23.18
N GLY A 222 2.31 -7.06 -24.05
CA GLY A 222 2.03 -5.80 -24.74
C GLY A 222 1.23 -4.82 -23.87
N ARG A 223 1.08 -3.60 -24.39
CA ARG A 223 0.19 -2.58 -23.83
C ARG A 223 -1.20 -2.74 -24.42
N ILE A 224 -2.09 -3.37 -23.69
CA ILE A 224 -3.44 -3.68 -24.17
C ILE A 224 -4.52 -2.74 -23.63
N GLY A 225 -4.10 -1.65 -22.94
CA GLY A 225 -5.03 -0.67 -22.38
C GLY A 225 -5.95 -1.26 -21.32
N ASN A 226 -7.24 -1.00 -21.48
CA ASN A 226 -8.29 -1.41 -20.53
C ASN A 226 -8.82 -2.83 -20.83
N ARG A 227 -7.93 -3.82 -20.94
CA ARG A 227 -8.29 -5.20 -21.31
C ARG A 227 -7.60 -6.22 -20.43
N GLU A 228 -8.13 -7.42 -20.42
CA GLU A 228 -7.55 -8.58 -19.76
C GLU A 228 -6.79 -9.44 -20.79
N PRO A 229 -5.52 -9.83 -20.54
CA PRO A 229 -4.76 -10.59 -21.53
C PRO A 229 -5.19 -12.04 -21.73
N ALA A 230 -5.93 -12.61 -20.79
CA ALA A 230 -6.26 -14.04 -20.80
C ALA A 230 -7.72 -14.34 -21.18
N VAL A 231 -8.62 -13.38 -21.06
CA VAL A 231 -10.07 -13.57 -21.29
C VAL A 231 -10.68 -12.35 -21.96
N ALA A 232 -11.50 -12.57 -23.00
CA ALA A 232 -12.27 -11.53 -23.66
C ALA A 232 -13.76 -11.92 -23.83
N PRO A 233 -14.71 -10.98 -23.54
CA PRO A 233 -14.49 -9.65 -22.94
C PRO A 233 -14.37 -9.76 -21.41
N ALA A 234 -13.31 -9.21 -20.84
CA ALA A 234 -13.13 -9.17 -19.40
C ALA A 234 -12.34 -7.93 -18.97
N ALA A 235 -12.72 -7.35 -17.84
CA ALA A 235 -12.16 -6.13 -17.28
C ALA A 235 -12.09 -4.95 -18.29
N GLU A 236 -13.04 -4.96 -19.25
CA GLU A 236 -13.10 -3.96 -20.31
C GLU A 236 -13.96 -2.77 -19.88
N ILE A 237 -13.47 -1.57 -20.17
CA ILE A 237 -14.18 -0.32 -19.90
C ILE A 237 -14.91 0.11 -21.16
N HIS A 238 -16.21 0.37 -21.02
CA HIS A 238 -17.08 0.86 -22.09
C HIS A 238 -17.78 2.15 -21.69
N GLN A 239 -18.00 3.03 -22.65
CA GLN A 239 -18.80 4.24 -22.47
C GLN A 239 -20.30 3.90 -22.56
N VAL A 240 -21.08 4.49 -21.68
CA VAL A 240 -22.54 4.47 -21.69
C VAL A 240 -23.07 5.90 -21.67
N LYS A 241 -24.39 6.08 -21.67
CA LYS A 241 -25.03 7.39 -21.85
C LYS A 241 -24.52 8.50 -20.92
N ASP A 242 -24.19 8.18 -19.66
CA ASP A 242 -23.87 9.16 -18.61
C ASP A 242 -22.55 8.85 -17.88
N GLY A 243 -21.72 7.94 -18.39
CA GLY A 243 -20.45 7.61 -17.77
C GLY A 243 -19.77 6.39 -18.40
N TYR A 244 -19.02 5.67 -17.57
CA TYR A 244 -18.28 4.48 -17.98
C TYR A 244 -18.60 3.32 -17.05
N ILE A 245 -18.61 2.11 -17.61
CA ILE A 245 -18.81 0.86 -16.89
C ILE A 245 -17.67 -0.11 -17.23
N ILE A 246 -17.21 -0.87 -16.22
CA ILE A 246 -16.31 -2.01 -16.40
C ILE A 246 -17.08 -3.28 -16.13
N PHE A 247 -16.86 -4.36 -16.90
CA PHE A 247 -17.47 -5.64 -16.67
C PHE A 247 -16.60 -6.81 -17.16
N SER A 248 -16.99 -8.04 -16.77
CA SER A 248 -16.24 -9.24 -17.09
C SER A 248 -17.15 -10.44 -17.37
N ALA A 249 -17.09 -10.94 -18.59
CA ALA A 249 -17.80 -12.15 -19.02
C ALA A 249 -16.86 -13.38 -19.06
N TYR A 250 -16.34 -13.80 -17.89
CA TYR A 250 -15.30 -14.83 -17.77
C TYR A 250 -15.72 -16.24 -18.23
N LEU A 251 -17.00 -16.61 -18.09
CA LEU A 251 -17.47 -17.94 -18.41
C LEU A 251 -18.16 -17.97 -19.78
N PRO A 252 -18.15 -19.10 -20.53
CA PRO A 252 -18.91 -19.21 -21.77
C PRO A 252 -20.40 -18.84 -21.62
N SER A 253 -21.03 -19.20 -20.51
CA SER A 253 -22.41 -18.82 -20.22
C SER A 253 -22.59 -17.32 -19.97
N HIS A 254 -21.55 -16.61 -19.49
CA HIS A 254 -21.56 -15.15 -19.35
C HIS A 254 -21.47 -14.48 -20.71
N TRP A 255 -20.68 -15.01 -21.63
CA TRP A 255 -20.59 -14.52 -23.00
C TRP A 255 -21.94 -14.60 -23.72
N GLU A 256 -22.62 -15.77 -23.69
CA GLU A 256 -23.93 -15.94 -24.29
C GLU A 256 -24.98 -15.00 -23.67
N ALA A 257 -24.99 -14.88 -22.34
CA ALA A 257 -25.90 -14.00 -21.62
C ALA A 257 -25.66 -12.51 -21.97
N LEU A 258 -24.39 -12.09 -22.06
CA LEU A 258 -24.00 -10.75 -22.47
C LEU A 258 -24.50 -10.43 -23.89
N CYS A 259 -24.24 -11.28 -24.87
CA CYS A 259 -24.71 -11.09 -26.24
C CYS A 259 -26.25 -10.95 -26.31
N ASN A 260 -26.96 -11.79 -25.57
CA ASN A 260 -28.43 -11.75 -25.54
C ASN A 260 -28.96 -10.44 -24.90
N VAL A 261 -28.40 -10.02 -23.76
CA VAL A 261 -28.87 -8.81 -23.06
C VAL A 261 -28.54 -7.53 -23.87
N LEU A 262 -27.39 -7.52 -24.55
CA LEU A 262 -27.00 -6.44 -25.43
C LEU A 262 -27.80 -6.44 -26.76
N GLY A 263 -28.43 -7.56 -27.12
CA GLY A 263 -29.22 -7.69 -28.34
C GLY A 263 -28.37 -7.95 -29.59
N VAL A 264 -27.25 -8.63 -29.41
CA VAL A 264 -26.30 -9.05 -30.48
C VAL A 264 -26.07 -10.57 -30.45
N PRO A 265 -27.16 -11.40 -30.48
CA PRO A 265 -27.02 -12.85 -30.33
C PRO A 265 -26.25 -13.52 -31.50
N GLU A 266 -26.13 -12.85 -32.65
CA GLU A 266 -25.34 -13.32 -33.78
C GLU A 266 -23.87 -13.49 -33.43
N LEU A 267 -23.31 -12.76 -32.48
CA LEU A 267 -21.91 -12.89 -32.03
C LEU A 267 -21.65 -14.24 -31.36
N ILE A 268 -22.69 -14.92 -30.82
CA ILE A 268 -22.55 -16.21 -30.15
C ILE A 268 -22.09 -17.30 -31.13
N THR A 269 -22.54 -17.22 -32.39
CA THR A 269 -22.25 -18.22 -33.44
C THR A 269 -21.28 -17.71 -34.48
N ASP A 270 -20.79 -16.48 -34.35
CA ASP A 270 -19.81 -15.92 -35.28
C ASP A 270 -18.45 -16.65 -35.11
N PRO A 271 -17.87 -17.18 -36.20
CA PRO A 271 -16.58 -17.87 -36.15
C PRO A 271 -15.43 -17.02 -35.54
N LEU A 272 -15.50 -15.70 -35.60
CA LEU A 272 -14.52 -14.79 -35.02
C LEU A 272 -14.56 -14.76 -33.48
N TYR A 273 -15.65 -15.25 -32.84
CA TYR A 273 -15.88 -15.12 -31.40
C TYR A 273 -16.31 -16.41 -30.70
N LEU A 274 -16.27 -17.57 -31.39
CA LEU A 274 -16.74 -18.85 -30.85
C LEU A 274 -16.03 -19.28 -29.58
N THR A 275 -14.71 -19.22 -29.58
CA THR A 275 -13.88 -19.58 -28.45
C THR A 275 -13.28 -18.33 -27.78
N ASN A 276 -12.81 -18.50 -26.55
CA ASN A 276 -12.08 -17.40 -25.89
C ASN A 276 -10.84 -16.99 -26.72
N GLN A 277 -10.14 -17.94 -27.32
CA GLN A 277 -8.99 -17.65 -28.16
C GLN A 277 -9.36 -16.84 -29.41
N ASP A 278 -10.50 -17.15 -30.05
CA ASP A 278 -10.99 -16.38 -31.20
C ASP A 278 -11.33 -14.94 -30.76
N ARG A 279 -11.97 -14.76 -29.61
CA ARG A 279 -12.28 -13.45 -29.03
C ARG A 279 -11.03 -12.64 -28.69
N LEU A 280 -10.01 -13.28 -28.10
CA LEU A 280 -8.72 -12.62 -27.81
C LEU A 280 -8.01 -12.19 -29.10
N THR A 281 -8.05 -13.02 -30.14
CA THR A 281 -7.45 -12.70 -31.44
C THR A 281 -8.14 -11.52 -32.12
N ASN A 282 -9.47 -11.41 -31.95
CA ASN A 282 -10.28 -10.35 -32.58
C ASN A 282 -10.78 -9.32 -31.55
N GLN A 283 -10.01 -9.06 -30.49
CA GLN A 283 -10.44 -8.29 -29.33
C GLN A 283 -10.77 -6.82 -29.67
N ASP A 284 -10.05 -6.21 -30.61
CA ASP A 284 -10.32 -4.82 -31.02
C ASP A 284 -11.70 -4.66 -31.69
N GLU A 285 -12.01 -5.56 -32.64
CA GLU A 285 -13.31 -5.56 -33.31
C GLU A 285 -14.43 -5.93 -32.32
N LEU A 286 -14.19 -6.92 -31.48
CA LEU A 286 -15.15 -7.34 -30.45
C LEU A 286 -15.50 -6.19 -29.51
N TRP A 287 -14.47 -5.45 -29.03
CA TRP A 287 -14.68 -4.28 -28.17
C TRP A 287 -15.60 -3.25 -28.86
N GLN A 288 -15.35 -2.96 -30.15
CA GLN A 288 -16.18 -2.00 -30.89
C GLN A 288 -17.61 -2.50 -31.06
N ARG A 289 -17.81 -3.79 -31.37
CA ARG A 289 -19.14 -4.40 -31.50
C ARG A 289 -19.95 -4.30 -30.19
N ILE A 290 -19.30 -4.50 -29.05
CA ILE A 290 -19.93 -4.35 -27.74
C ILE A 290 -20.23 -2.88 -27.46
N GLN A 291 -19.31 -1.98 -27.77
CA GLN A 291 -19.50 -0.54 -27.62
C GLN A 291 -20.70 -0.04 -28.43
N ASP A 292 -20.79 -0.42 -29.72
CA ASP A 292 -21.91 -0.07 -30.59
C ASP A 292 -23.25 -0.61 -30.07
N ALA A 293 -23.25 -1.83 -29.51
CA ALA A 293 -24.41 -2.42 -28.89
C ALA A 293 -24.89 -1.63 -27.65
N LEU A 294 -23.97 -1.25 -26.77
CA LEU A 294 -24.27 -0.41 -25.61
C LEU A 294 -24.77 0.98 -26.02
N GLU A 295 -24.19 1.60 -27.01
CA GLU A 295 -24.64 2.89 -27.55
C GLU A 295 -26.06 2.78 -28.12
N SER A 296 -26.37 1.72 -28.86
CA SER A 296 -27.70 1.48 -29.41
C SER A 296 -28.78 1.31 -28.33
N LYS A 297 -28.41 0.78 -27.16
CA LYS A 297 -29.31 0.67 -26.00
C LYS A 297 -29.59 2.03 -25.39
N GLY A 298 -28.64 2.97 -25.45
CA GLY A 298 -28.76 4.28 -24.81
C GLY A 298 -28.96 4.23 -23.29
N TRP A 299 -28.49 3.17 -22.65
CA TRP A 299 -28.61 2.96 -21.21
C TRP A 299 -27.67 3.87 -20.42
N THR A 300 -28.14 4.28 -19.25
CA THR A 300 -27.29 4.90 -18.22
C THR A 300 -26.41 3.85 -17.55
N VAL A 301 -25.42 4.29 -16.75
CA VAL A 301 -24.61 3.39 -15.89
C VAL A 301 -25.50 2.51 -15.02
N GLU A 302 -26.53 3.10 -14.39
CA GLU A 302 -27.45 2.36 -13.52
C GLU A 302 -28.30 1.35 -14.28
N GLU A 303 -28.83 1.70 -15.47
CA GLU A 303 -29.61 0.79 -16.30
C GLU A 303 -28.76 -0.37 -16.83
N THR A 304 -27.52 -0.08 -17.23
CA THR A 304 -26.55 -1.09 -17.67
C THR A 304 -26.22 -2.04 -16.51
N GLY A 305 -25.96 -1.48 -15.31
CA GLY A 305 -25.70 -2.28 -14.12
C GLY A 305 -26.85 -3.22 -13.79
N ARG A 306 -28.09 -2.74 -13.77
CA ARG A 306 -29.29 -3.57 -13.56
C ARG A 306 -29.44 -4.68 -14.63
N ALA A 307 -29.11 -4.39 -15.88
CA ALA A 307 -29.12 -5.39 -16.95
C ALA A 307 -28.07 -6.48 -16.70
N PHE A 308 -26.88 -6.12 -16.28
CA PHE A 308 -25.79 -7.04 -15.97
C PHE A 308 -26.04 -7.86 -14.70
N ASP A 309 -26.66 -7.24 -13.66
CA ASP A 309 -27.12 -7.96 -12.47
C ASP A 309 -28.09 -9.09 -12.83
N SER A 310 -29.02 -8.84 -13.75
CA SER A 310 -30.04 -9.83 -14.18
C SER A 310 -29.43 -11.10 -14.80
N ILE A 311 -28.24 -11.00 -15.35
CA ILE A 311 -27.47 -12.08 -15.95
C ILE A 311 -26.24 -12.48 -15.12
N ARG A 312 -26.09 -11.91 -13.92
CA ARG A 312 -25.00 -12.22 -12.95
C ARG A 312 -23.60 -11.99 -13.47
N ILE A 313 -23.40 -11.02 -14.33
CA ILE A 313 -22.08 -10.59 -14.78
C ILE A 313 -21.50 -9.60 -13.77
N ALA A 314 -20.25 -9.82 -13.36
CA ALA A 314 -19.53 -8.88 -12.52
C ALA A 314 -19.30 -7.57 -13.30
N HIS A 315 -19.70 -6.47 -12.71
CA HIS A 315 -19.55 -5.13 -13.30
C HIS A 315 -19.35 -4.07 -12.22
N GLY A 316 -18.90 -2.88 -12.63
CA GLY A 316 -18.72 -1.73 -11.76
C GLY A 316 -18.73 -0.42 -12.54
N GLN A 317 -19.24 0.63 -11.93
CA GLN A 317 -19.12 1.99 -12.46
C GLN A 317 -17.68 2.48 -12.30
N VAL A 318 -17.13 3.13 -13.32
CA VAL A 318 -15.90 3.92 -13.19
C VAL A 318 -16.26 5.23 -12.48
N SER A 319 -15.80 5.37 -11.25
CA SER A 319 -16.23 6.42 -10.33
C SER A 319 -15.10 7.40 -10.04
N SER A 320 -15.44 8.69 -9.92
CA SER A 320 -14.54 9.68 -9.34
C SER A 320 -14.43 9.50 -7.81
N TYR A 321 -13.43 10.15 -7.19
CA TYR A 321 -13.31 10.17 -5.72
C TYR A 321 -14.57 10.77 -5.06
N GLN A 322 -15.17 11.80 -5.69
CA GLN A 322 -16.39 12.41 -5.19
C GLN A 322 -17.57 11.43 -5.22
N ASP A 323 -17.75 10.69 -6.34
CA ASP A 323 -18.82 9.69 -6.45
C ASP A 323 -18.69 8.59 -5.38
N ILE A 324 -17.45 8.15 -5.09
CA ILE A 324 -17.19 7.14 -4.08
C ILE A 324 -17.52 7.69 -2.68
N TYR A 325 -17.10 8.92 -2.40
CA TYR A 325 -17.38 9.58 -1.12
C TYR A 325 -18.87 9.78 -0.89
N ASP A 326 -19.59 10.28 -1.89
CA ASP A 326 -21.03 10.59 -1.80
C ASP A 326 -21.89 9.33 -1.65
N ARG A 327 -21.43 8.17 -2.12
CA ARG A 327 -22.12 6.88 -1.89
C ARG A 327 -22.08 6.41 -0.44
N GLY A 328 -21.26 7.00 0.41
CA GLY A 328 -21.22 6.73 1.84
C GLY A 328 -20.59 5.39 2.27
N LEU A 329 -20.21 4.49 1.35
CA LEU A 329 -19.69 3.16 1.69
C LEU A 329 -18.43 3.20 2.57
N MET A 330 -17.58 4.23 2.42
CA MET A 330 -16.41 4.40 3.28
C MET A 330 -16.79 4.72 4.73
N HIS A 331 -17.86 5.50 4.94
CA HIS A 331 -18.41 5.78 6.27
C HIS A 331 -19.12 4.55 6.84
N GLU A 332 -20.00 3.92 6.07
CA GLU A 332 -20.73 2.71 6.49
C GLU A 332 -19.79 1.56 6.88
N SER A 333 -18.69 1.39 6.15
CA SER A 333 -17.70 0.36 6.44
C SER A 333 -16.77 0.69 7.60
N GLY A 334 -16.82 1.93 8.15
CA GLY A 334 -15.87 2.44 9.14
C GLY A 334 -14.45 2.55 8.57
N GLN A 335 -14.30 2.75 7.26
CA GLN A 335 -12.97 2.89 6.64
C GLN A 335 -12.34 4.24 6.97
N LEU A 336 -13.13 5.25 7.30
CA LEU A 336 -12.68 6.59 7.66
C LEU A 336 -12.71 6.80 9.16
N ALA A 337 -11.65 7.40 9.71
CA ALA A 337 -11.59 7.91 11.06
C ALA A 337 -11.38 9.43 11.03
N GLN A 338 -12.13 10.16 11.85
CA GLN A 338 -12.03 11.60 11.92
C GLN A 338 -10.88 12.01 12.84
N VAL A 339 -10.04 12.91 12.38
CA VAL A 339 -9.02 13.56 13.20
C VAL A 339 -9.55 14.91 13.65
N LEU A 340 -9.49 15.15 14.97
CA LEU A 340 -9.83 16.41 15.61
C LEU A 340 -8.54 17.02 16.14
N GLU A 341 -8.19 18.21 15.63
CA GLU A 341 -6.99 18.95 16.01
C GLU A 341 -7.38 20.39 16.35
N ASP A 342 -6.86 20.90 17.46
CA ASP A 342 -7.18 22.26 17.90
C ASP A 342 -6.74 23.30 16.86
N GLY A 343 -7.66 24.20 16.49
CA GLY A 343 -7.41 25.27 15.53
C GLY A 343 -7.45 24.87 14.06
N ARG A 344 -7.90 23.65 13.76
CA ARG A 344 -8.06 23.15 12.39
C ARG A 344 -9.45 22.51 12.19
N ASP A 345 -10.01 22.66 10.99
CA ASP A 345 -11.22 21.93 10.62
C ASP A 345 -10.99 20.41 10.67
N PRO A 346 -11.94 19.62 11.14
CA PRO A 346 -11.86 18.17 11.17
C PRO A 346 -11.57 17.59 9.78
N TYR A 347 -10.69 16.60 9.71
CA TYR A 347 -10.38 15.87 8.49
C TYR A 347 -10.39 14.37 8.70
N TYR A 348 -10.32 13.58 7.63
CA TYR A 348 -10.38 12.13 7.71
C TYR A 348 -9.03 11.50 7.34
N VAL A 349 -8.72 10.40 8.03
CA VAL A 349 -7.66 9.46 7.70
C VAL A 349 -8.26 8.07 7.50
N PHE A 350 -7.50 7.14 6.89
CA PHE A 350 -7.98 5.80 6.65
C PHE A 350 -7.69 4.90 7.85
N ASN A 351 -8.68 4.13 8.27
CA ASN A 351 -8.50 2.97 9.12
C ASN A 351 -7.82 1.83 8.35
N ARG A 352 -7.34 0.82 9.07
CA ARG A 352 -6.79 -0.42 8.49
C ARG A 352 -7.72 -0.99 7.39
N PRO A 353 -7.17 -1.54 6.28
CA PRO A 353 -7.99 -2.10 5.20
C PRO A 353 -8.63 -3.46 5.53
N TYR A 354 -8.50 -3.92 6.77
CA TYR A 354 -9.13 -5.11 7.31
C TYR A 354 -9.80 -4.82 8.66
N ARG A 355 -10.70 -5.71 9.10
CA ARG A 355 -11.35 -5.65 10.41
C ARG A 355 -11.39 -7.05 11.05
N PHE A 356 -11.34 -7.10 12.35
CA PHE A 356 -11.71 -8.29 13.08
C PHE A 356 -13.23 -8.35 13.19
N ILE A 357 -13.83 -9.46 12.76
CA ILE A 357 -15.30 -9.59 12.79
C ILE A 357 -15.78 -9.57 14.24
N GLY A 358 -16.79 -8.76 14.52
CA GLY A 358 -17.30 -8.53 15.86
C GLY A 358 -16.61 -7.39 16.63
N GLN A 359 -15.72 -6.65 15.96
CA GLN A 359 -15.08 -5.45 16.50
C GLN A 359 -15.35 -4.27 15.58
N ASP A 360 -15.68 -3.14 16.16
CA ASP A 360 -15.87 -1.90 15.41
C ASP A 360 -14.50 -1.24 15.11
N ARG A 361 -14.40 -0.57 13.99
CA ARG A 361 -13.28 0.31 13.70
C ARG A 361 -13.44 1.62 14.48
N PRO A 362 -12.35 2.29 14.90
CA PRO A 362 -12.47 3.58 15.56
C PRO A 362 -13.04 4.65 14.61
N ASP A 363 -14.00 5.42 15.10
CA ASP A 363 -14.58 6.56 14.37
C ASP A 363 -13.65 7.79 14.37
N THR A 364 -12.68 7.81 15.30
CA THR A 364 -11.70 8.90 15.45
C THR A 364 -10.29 8.36 15.49
N ALA A 365 -9.36 9.16 14.99
CA ALA A 365 -7.92 8.88 15.06
C ALA A 365 -7.20 10.05 15.75
N PRO A 366 -6.10 9.78 16.48
CA PRO A 366 -5.23 10.84 16.99
C PRO A 366 -4.64 11.67 15.84
N ALA A 367 -4.34 12.94 16.10
CA ALA A 367 -3.60 13.75 15.15
C ALA A 367 -2.15 13.24 14.98
N PRO A 368 -1.49 13.52 13.84
CA PRO A 368 -0.07 13.27 13.70
C PRO A 368 0.71 14.22 14.65
N PRO A 369 1.87 13.77 15.17
CA PRO A 369 2.61 14.55 16.13
C PRO A 369 3.23 15.80 15.49
N GLN A 370 3.30 16.91 16.21
CA GLN A 370 4.14 18.03 15.85
C GLN A 370 5.62 17.63 15.94
N LEU A 371 6.49 18.28 15.17
CA LEU A 371 7.91 17.95 15.12
C LEU A 371 8.54 18.06 16.51
N GLY A 372 9.06 16.96 17.04
CA GLY A 372 9.73 16.86 18.32
C GLY A 372 8.84 17.00 19.55
N ALA A 373 7.51 16.99 19.39
CA ALA A 373 6.58 17.21 20.49
C ALA A 373 6.77 16.23 21.66
N ASP A 374 7.24 15.04 21.38
CA ASP A 374 7.38 13.97 22.39
C ASP A 374 8.84 13.75 22.83
N THR A 375 9.78 14.60 22.37
CA THR A 375 11.22 14.41 22.61
C THR A 375 11.54 14.32 24.10
N GLU A 376 11.08 15.28 24.90
CA GLU A 376 11.37 15.34 26.33
C GLU A 376 10.74 14.15 27.10
N GLU A 377 9.48 13.83 26.82
CA GLU A 377 8.76 12.71 27.44
C GLU A 377 9.46 11.37 27.17
N VAL A 378 9.73 11.10 25.88
CA VAL A 378 10.33 9.83 25.44
C VAL A 378 11.75 9.66 26.04
N LEU A 379 12.57 10.71 25.98
CA LEU A 379 13.94 10.63 26.50
C LEU A 379 14.01 10.54 28.03
N SER A 380 13.06 11.17 28.72
CA SER A 380 12.94 11.01 30.19
C SER A 380 12.55 9.59 30.58
N SER A 381 11.57 9.00 29.89
CA SER A 381 11.15 7.62 30.12
C SER A 381 12.28 6.62 29.82
N LEU A 382 13.09 6.89 28.81
CA LEU A 382 14.26 6.07 28.45
C LEU A 382 15.29 6.06 29.59
N LYS A 383 15.61 7.20 30.16
CA LYS A 383 16.55 7.33 31.30
C LYS A 383 16.06 6.61 32.56
N GLU A 384 14.77 6.71 32.86
CA GLU A 384 14.17 6.02 34.00
C GLU A 384 14.24 4.48 33.87
N SER A 385 14.02 3.95 32.66
CA SER A 385 14.15 2.53 32.37
C SER A 385 15.57 2.01 32.65
N TYR A 386 16.59 2.72 32.18
CA TYR A 386 18.00 2.37 32.43
C TYR A 386 18.37 2.40 33.93
N LEU A 387 17.88 3.40 34.67
CA LEU A 387 18.14 3.52 36.10
C LEU A 387 17.50 2.38 36.90
N ASN A 388 16.35 1.88 36.45
CA ASN A 388 15.67 0.76 37.09
C ASN A 388 16.35 -0.59 36.80
N GLU A 389 16.84 -0.81 35.60
CA GLU A 389 17.62 -2.01 35.25
C GLU A 389 18.93 -2.10 36.03
N GLN A 390 19.62 -0.99 36.29
CA GLN A 390 20.84 -0.95 37.11
C GLN A 390 20.60 -1.18 38.60
N LYS A 391 19.38 -1.02 39.12
CA LYS A 391 19.03 -1.26 40.51
C LYS A 391 18.63 -2.72 40.80
N VAL A 392 18.34 -3.49 39.75
CA VAL A 392 17.86 -4.90 39.87
C VAL A 392 18.96 -5.90 39.54
N GLY A 393 20.05 -5.50 38.90
CA GLY A 393 21.26 -6.31 38.66
C GLY A 393 22.32 -6.13 39.74
#